data_a48156050442a22cc529fdf97b97e6e8
#
_entry.id   a48156050442a22cc529fdf97b97e6e8
#
_cell.length_a   1.000
_cell.length_b   1.000
_cell.length_c   1.000
_cell.angle_alpha   90.00
_cell.angle_beta   90.00
_cell.angle_gamma   90.00
#
_symmetry.space_group_name_H-M   'P 1'
#
loop_
_entity.id
_entity.type
_entity.pdbx_description
1 polymer ?
#
loop_
_entity_poly.entity_id
_entity_poly.type
_entity_poly.pdbx_seq_one_letter_code
_entity_poly.pdbx_strand_id
1 'polypeptide(L)'
;MTAEQKKLYAQMKEFALAQLGDGKLATTANVLTQIMRLHQIACGHFQPDDDAPIEPIKHNRLEELLTICEENSGKSIIWATWTHDINTIKEALAKAYGEDSVATYYGATPQDERQEIVRRFQDPNDPLRFFVGQPSTGGYGITLTEASTVIYYSNSYNLEHRIQSEDRAHRIGQTKSVT
;
A
#
# COMPACT_ATOMS: atom_id res chain seq x y z
N MET A 1 10.77 -10.33 6.52
CA MET A 1 10.42 -9.95 7.92
C MET A 1 11.67 -9.94 8.77
N THR A 2 11.89 -8.89 9.53
CA THR A 2 12.98 -8.77 10.51
C THR A 2 12.78 -9.74 11.69
N ALA A 3 13.80 -9.91 12.55
CA ALA A 3 13.70 -10.76 13.73
C ALA A 3 12.60 -10.28 14.70
N GLU A 4 12.47 -8.96 14.87
CA GLU A 4 11.42 -8.33 15.68
C GLU A 4 10.02 -8.62 15.13
N GLN A 5 9.80 -8.41 13.83
CA GLN A 5 8.54 -8.74 13.17
C GLN A 5 8.18 -10.23 13.33
N LYS A 6 9.15 -11.14 13.15
CA LYS A 6 8.92 -12.58 13.31
C LYS A 6 8.47 -12.93 14.72
N LYS A 7 9.09 -12.31 15.74
CA LYS A 7 8.73 -12.52 17.15
C LYS A 7 7.29 -12.07 17.43
N LEU A 8 6.96 -10.84 17.06
CA LEU A 8 5.62 -10.26 17.27
C LEU A 8 4.54 -11.05 16.48
N TYR A 9 4.86 -11.43 15.25
CA TYR A 9 3.96 -12.24 14.43
C TYR A 9 3.66 -13.61 15.07
N ALA A 10 4.69 -14.29 15.59
CA ALA A 10 4.53 -15.57 16.27
C ALA A 10 3.68 -15.44 17.55
N GLN A 11 3.95 -14.42 18.37
CA GLN A 11 3.16 -14.15 19.59
C GLN A 11 1.67 -13.88 19.26
N MET A 12 1.39 -13.05 18.26
CA MET A 12 0.02 -12.77 17.84
C MET A 12 -0.66 -14.03 17.29
N LYS A 13 0.06 -14.85 16.52
CA LYS A 13 -0.47 -16.11 15.98
C LYS A 13 -0.80 -17.12 17.10
N GLU A 14 0.08 -17.28 18.09
CA GLU A 14 -0.16 -18.14 19.24
C GLU A 14 -1.37 -17.68 20.07
N PHE A 15 -1.50 -16.39 20.32
CA PHE A 15 -2.65 -15.80 20.98
C PHE A 15 -3.95 -16.08 20.22
N ALA A 16 -3.95 -15.92 18.89
CA ALA A 16 -5.08 -16.22 18.03
C ALA A 16 -5.48 -17.70 18.11
N LEU A 17 -4.50 -18.62 18.06
CA LEU A 17 -4.76 -20.07 18.18
C LEU A 17 -5.27 -20.47 19.54
N ALA A 18 -4.76 -19.87 20.63
CA ALA A 18 -5.23 -20.12 21.99
C ALA A 18 -6.71 -19.74 22.16
N GLN A 19 -7.12 -18.59 21.62
CA GLN A 19 -8.53 -18.18 21.65
C GLN A 19 -9.46 -19.14 20.89
N LEU A 20 -8.99 -19.75 19.81
CA LEU A 20 -9.74 -20.77 19.05
C LEU A 20 -9.84 -22.10 19.80
N GLY A 21 -8.80 -22.47 20.60
CA GLY A 21 -8.72 -23.73 21.34
C GLY A 21 -9.61 -23.77 22.57
N ASP A 22 -9.92 -22.65 23.21
CA ASP A 22 -10.71 -22.57 24.44
C ASP A 22 -12.24 -22.77 24.28
N GLY A 23 -12.69 -23.19 23.07
CA GLY A 23 -14.11 -23.45 22.78
C GLY A 23 -15.03 -22.24 22.92
N LYS A 24 -14.48 -21.04 23.15
CA LYS A 24 -15.20 -19.79 22.99
C LYS A 24 -15.37 -19.58 21.51
N LEU A 25 -16.60 -19.55 21.02
CA LEU A 25 -16.96 -19.18 19.67
C LEU A 25 -16.20 -17.90 19.31
N ALA A 26 -15.05 -18.06 18.60
CA ALA A 26 -14.40 -16.93 17.99
C ALA A 26 -15.40 -16.38 16.96
N THR A 27 -15.96 -15.22 17.25
CA THR A 27 -16.84 -14.56 16.27
C THR A 27 -16.01 -14.29 15.03
N THR A 28 -16.63 -14.33 13.85
CA THR A 28 -15.96 -14.00 12.58
C THR A 28 -15.22 -12.66 12.68
N ALA A 29 -15.78 -11.70 13.43
CA ALA A 29 -15.16 -10.41 13.70
C ALA A 29 -13.79 -10.55 14.40
N ASN A 30 -13.68 -11.42 15.41
CA ASN A 30 -12.40 -11.63 16.12
C ASN A 30 -11.33 -12.23 15.23
N VAL A 31 -11.70 -13.20 14.37
CA VAL A 31 -10.76 -13.81 13.43
C VAL A 31 -10.26 -12.80 12.39
N LEU A 32 -11.15 -12.00 11.83
CA LEU A 32 -10.79 -10.95 10.89
C LEU A 32 -9.86 -9.91 11.52
N THR A 33 -10.14 -9.46 12.74
CA THR A 33 -9.28 -8.53 13.48
C THR A 33 -7.88 -9.11 13.68
N GLN A 34 -7.77 -10.38 14.05
CA GLN A 34 -6.47 -11.05 14.22
C GLN A 34 -5.68 -11.13 12.91
N ILE A 35 -6.34 -11.47 11.81
CA ILE A 35 -5.72 -11.48 10.47
C ILE A 35 -5.22 -10.08 10.09
N MET A 36 -6.01 -9.05 10.37
CA MET A 36 -5.62 -7.66 10.13
C MET A 36 -4.40 -7.26 10.98
N ARG A 37 -4.34 -7.64 12.25
CA ARG A 37 -3.18 -7.36 13.13
C ARG A 37 -1.92 -8.09 12.65
N LEU A 38 -2.03 -9.35 12.25
CA LEU A 38 -0.92 -10.09 11.64
C LEU A 38 -0.42 -9.41 10.36
N HIS A 39 -1.33 -8.90 9.54
CA HIS A 39 -0.99 -8.15 8.34
C HIS A 39 -0.28 -6.83 8.66
N GLN A 40 -0.74 -6.06 9.64
CA GLN A 40 -0.07 -4.85 10.11
C GLN A 40 1.37 -5.13 10.56
N ILE A 41 1.57 -6.16 11.40
CA ILE A 41 2.91 -6.57 11.86
C ILE A 41 3.82 -6.93 10.65
N ALA A 42 3.27 -7.66 9.68
CA ALA A 42 4.01 -7.98 8.45
C ALA A 42 4.34 -6.73 7.61
N CYS A 43 3.51 -5.69 7.66
CA CYS A 43 3.74 -4.39 7.02
C CYS A 43 4.72 -3.48 7.77
N GLY A 44 5.02 -3.76 9.04
CA GLY A 44 6.01 -3.01 9.82
C GLY A 44 5.38 -1.98 10.75
N HIS A 45 4.13 -2.16 11.13
CA HIS A 45 3.45 -1.36 12.13
C HIS A 45 2.44 -2.19 12.90
N PHE A 46 1.98 -1.68 14.03
CA PHE A 46 0.94 -2.29 14.84
C PHE A 46 0.07 -1.21 15.45
N GLN A 47 -1.23 -1.42 15.45
CA GLN A 47 -2.21 -0.56 16.12
C GLN A 47 -3.10 -1.46 16.97
N PRO A 48 -2.96 -1.40 18.33
CA PRO A 48 -3.71 -2.31 19.24
C PRO A 48 -5.22 -2.16 19.11
N ASP A 49 -5.70 -0.91 19.11
CA ASP A 49 -7.10 -0.51 18.95
C ASP A 49 -7.21 0.62 17.94
N ASP A 50 -8.41 0.85 17.41
CA ASP A 50 -8.61 1.83 16.33
C ASP A 50 -8.25 3.27 16.73
N ASP A 51 -8.40 3.62 18.03
CA ASP A 51 -8.04 4.93 18.58
C ASP A 51 -6.63 4.98 19.18
N ALA A 52 -5.91 3.84 19.22
CA ALA A 52 -4.56 3.79 19.74
C ALA A 52 -3.54 4.34 18.75
N PRO A 53 -2.42 4.92 19.22
CA PRO A 53 -1.35 5.33 18.34
C PRO A 53 -0.75 4.12 17.60
N ILE A 54 -0.33 4.35 16.37
CA ILE A 54 0.36 3.33 15.57
C ILE A 54 1.78 3.20 16.10
N GLU A 55 2.17 1.96 16.43
CA GLU A 55 3.52 1.60 16.87
C GLU A 55 4.33 1.13 15.66
N PRO A 56 5.42 1.83 15.29
CA PRO A 56 6.29 1.38 14.21
C PRO A 56 7.11 0.16 14.63
N ILE A 57 7.23 -0.81 13.73
CA ILE A 57 8.06 -2.00 13.89
C ILE A 57 9.19 -1.93 12.87
N LYS A 58 10.44 -2.13 13.28
CA LYS A 58 11.59 -2.09 12.38
C LYS A 58 11.44 -3.08 11.21
N HIS A 59 11.51 -2.58 9.98
CA HIS A 59 11.42 -3.37 8.76
C HIS A 59 12.28 -2.77 7.64
N ASN A 60 12.54 -3.52 6.56
CA ASN A 60 13.37 -3.09 5.43
C ASN A 60 12.54 -2.73 4.18
N ARG A 61 11.20 -2.77 4.27
CA ARG A 61 10.34 -2.63 3.08
C ARG A 61 10.47 -1.26 2.41
N LEU A 62 10.63 -0.21 3.22
CA LEU A 62 10.76 1.14 2.70
C LEU A 62 12.10 1.34 1.99
N GLU A 63 13.18 0.79 2.54
CA GLU A 63 14.50 0.80 1.92
C GLU A 63 14.48 0.07 0.57
N GLU A 64 13.90 -1.13 0.53
CA GLU A 64 13.72 -1.90 -0.70
C GLU A 64 12.87 -1.17 -1.74
N LEU A 65 11.78 -0.50 -1.30
CA LEU A 65 10.96 0.32 -2.18
C LEU A 65 11.77 1.44 -2.82
N LEU A 66 12.56 2.18 -2.04
CA LEU A 66 13.39 3.26 -2.55
C LEU A 66 14.44 2.75 -3.54
N THR A 67 15.05 1.59 -3.27
CA THR A 67 15.99 0.94 -4.19
C THR A 67 15.31 0.61 -5.53
N ILE A 68 14.12 0.00 -5.51
CA ILE A 68 13.34 -0.29 -6.74
C ILE A 68 13.00 1.02 -7.49
N CYS A 69 12.62 2.06 -6.77
CA CYS A 69 12.31 3.36 -7.36
C CYS A 69 13.55 4.04 -7.98
N GLU A 70 14.73 3.84 -7.42
CA GLU A 70 16.00 4.35 -7.94
C GLU A 70 16.42 3.62 -9.24
N GLU A 71 16.26 2.30 -9.28
CA GLU A 71 16.57 1.47 -10.44
C GLU A 71 15.61 1.69 -11.63
N ASN A 72 14.39 2.18 -11.35
CA ASN A 72 13.37 2.41 -12.36
C ASN A 72 13.22 3.90 -12.68
N SER A 73 13.55 4.33 -13.89
CA SER A 73 13.45 5.73 -14.31
C SER A 73 12.05 6.19 -14.73
N GLY A 74 11.12 5.26 -14.94
CA GLY A 74 9.75 5.54 -15.40
C GLY A 74 8.80 5.95 -14.28
N LYS A 75 7.56 6.27 -14.65
CA LYS A 75 6.48 6.50 -13.67
C LYS A 75 6.06 5.19 -13.03
N SER A 76 5.81 5.22 -11.72
CA SER A 76 5.49 4.04 -10.92
C SER A 76 4.20 4.20 -10.15
N ILE A 77 3.40 3.15 -10.12
CA ILE A 77 2.24 3.03 -9.25
C ILE A 77 2.65 2.19 -8.04
N ILE A 78 2.37 2.70 -6.84
CA ILE A 78 2.65 2.02 -5.58
C ILE A 78 1.34 1.81 -4.83
N TRP A 79 0.92 0.56 -4.73
CA TRP A 79 -0.29 0.20 -4.02
C TRP A 79 0.00 -0.18 -2.58
N ALA A 80 -0.71 0.45 -1.64
CA ALA A 80 -0.62 0.15 -0.22
C ALA A 80 -2.03 0.06 0.40
N THR A 81 -2.21 -0.88 1.32
CA THR A 81 -3.50 -1.14 1.98
C THR A 81 -3.77 -0.18 3.13
N TRP A 82 -2.72 0.20 3.88
CA TRP A 82 -2.83 1.00 5.09
C TRP A 82 -2.51 2.47 4.83
N THR A 83 -3.33 3.36 5.40
CA THR A 83 -3.09 4.81 5.31
C THR A 83 -1.74 5.22 5.91
N HIS A 84 -1.31 4.54 6.99
CA HIS A 84 0.01 4.73 7.57
C HIS A 84 1.12 4.47 6.55
N ASP A 85 1.04 3.35 5.82
CA ASP A 85 2.03 3.00 4.79
C ASP A 85 2.05 4.07 3.67
N ILE A 86 0.86 4.53 3.22
CA ILE A 86 0.74 5.55 2.17
C ILE A 86 1.46 6.84 2.58
N ASN A 87 1.22 7.31 3.81
CA ASN A 87 1.84 8.53 4.30
C ASN A 87 3.37 8.38 4.46
N THR A 88 3.82 7.25 5.02
CA THR A 88 5.25 6.94 5.18
C THR A 88 5.96 6.87 3.82
N ILE A 89 5.35 6.23 2.82
CA ILE A 89 5.87 6.15 1.45
C ILE A 89 5.94 7.55 0.83
N LYS A 90 4.86 8.34 0.96
CA LYS A 90 4.82 9.73 0.45
C LYS A 90 5.98 10.55 1.02
N GLU A 91 6.14 10.55 2.33
CA GLU A 91 7.19 11.33 3.01
C GLU A 91 8.59 10.90 2.53
N ALA A 92 8.84 9.59 2.42
CA ALA A 92 10.13 9.08 1.97
C ALA A 92 10.42 9.44 0.50
N LEU A 93 9.44 9.33 -0.40
CA LEU A 93 9.60 9.69 -1.81
C LEU A 93 9.74 11.20 -1.99
N ALA A 94 8.95 12.00 -1.29
CA ALA A 94 9.06 13.46 -1.32
C ALA A 94 10.44 13.93 -0.84
N LYS A 95 10.98 13.31 0.20
CA LYS A 95 12.34 13.59 0.68
C LYS A 95 13.42 13.22 -0.33
N ALA A 96 13.27 12.10 -1.03
CA ALA A 96 14.28 11.59 -1.96
C ALA A 96 14.21 12.27 -3.34
N TYR A 97 13.01 12.60 -3.84
CA TYR A 97 12.77 13.05 -5.21
C TYR A 97 12.06 14.41 -5.33
N GLY A 98 11.68 15.03 -4.21
CA GLY A 98 10.95 16.30 -4.17
C GLY A 98 9.44 16.12 -4.03
N GLU A 99 8.76 17.11 -3.43
CA GLU A 99 7.31 17.08 -3.14
C GLU A 99 6.45 16.90 -4.40
N ASP A 100 6.83 17.51 -5.52
CA ASP A 100 6.09 17.44 -6.78
C ASP A 100 6.17 16.07 -7.46
N SER A 101 7.10 15.20 -7.02
CA SER A 101 7.32 13.88 -7.60
C SER A 101 6.31 12.83 -7.17
N VAL A 102 5.57 13.05 -6.09
CA VAL A 102 4.68 12.08 -5.48
C VAL A 102 3.29 12.64 -5.21
N ALA A 103 2.26 11.88 -5.52
CA ALA A 103 0.88 12.17 -5.12
C ALA A 103 0.24 10.94 -4.48
N THR A 104 -0.67 11.19 -3.53
CA THR A 104 -1.42 10.14 -2.84
C THR A 104 -2.87 10.09 -3.32
N TYR A 105 -3.40 8.87 -3.48
CA TYR A 105 -4.76 8.63 -3.95
C TYR A 105 -5.45 7.57 -3.09
N TYR A 106 -6.19 8.02 -2.08
CA TYR A 106 -6.90 7.16 -1.12
C TYR A 106 -8.16 7.85 -0.58
N GLY A 107 -8.81 7.28 0.42
CA GLY A 107 -10.08 7.77 0.94
C GLY A 107 -10.08 9.25 1.36
N ALA A 108 -8.99 9.74 1.95
CA ALA A 108 -8.86 11.13 2.39
C ALA A 108 -8.46 12.12 1.28
N THR A 109 -8.09 11.64 0.07
CA THR A 109 -7.78 12.53 -1.06
C THR A 109 -9.05 13.26 -1.51
N PRO A 110 -9.07 14.61 -1.51
CA PRO A 110 -10.21 15.41 -1.94
C PRO A 110 -10.66 15.06 -3.36
N GLN A 111 -11.97 15.11 -3.58
CA GLN A 111 -12.56 14.68 -4.86
C GLN A 111 -12.12 15.55 -6.05
N ASP A 112 -11.92 16.83 -5.83
CA ASP A 112 -11.44 17.80 -6.81
C ASP A 112 -9.98 17.58 -7.19
N GLU A 113 -9.13 17.15 -6.24
CA GLU A 113 -7.73 16.84 -6.51
C GLU A 113 -7.54 15.54 -7.30
N ARG A 114 -8.46 14.57 -7.19
CA ARG A 114 -8.34 13.26 -7.81
C ARG A 114 -8.17 13.29 -9.32
N GLN A 115 -8.91 14.14 -10.00
CA GLN A 115 -8.82 14.27 -11.46
C GLN A 115 -7.49 14.90 -11.87
N GLU A 116 -7.04 15.90 -11.12
CA GLU A 116 -5.77 16.58 -11.39
C GLU A 116 -4.56 15.65 -11.16
N ILE A 117 -4.58 14.83 -10.11
CA ILE A 117 -3.54 13.83 -9.87
C ILE A 117 -3.43 12.86 -11.05
N VAL A 118 -4.56 12.34 -11.55
CA VAL A 118 -4.57 11.43 -12.70
C VAL A 118 -4.07 12.14 -13.95
N ARG A 119 -4.50 13.38 -14.23
CA ARG A 119 -4.06 14.17 -15.37
C ARG A 119 -2.54 14.40 -15.35
N ARG A 120 -1.99 14.84 -14.21
CA ARG A 120 -0.55 15.04 -14.01
C ARG A 120 0.23 13.75 -14.18
N PHE A 121 -0.27 12.66 -13.63
CA PHE A 121 0.41 11.36 -13.74
C PHE A 121 0.46 10.85 -15.19
N GLN A 122 -0.57 11.13 -15.99
CA GLN A 122 -0.64 10.75 -17.41
C GLN A 122 0.19 11.66 -18.33
N ASP A 123 0.60 12.84 -17.88
CA ASP A 123 1.49 13.72 -18.65
C ASP A 123 2.95 13.24 -18.51
N PRO A 124 3.61 12.77 -19.59
CA PRO A 124 4.99 12.28 -19.49
C PRO A 124 6.01 13.36 -19.10
N ASN A 125 5.66 14.65 -19.25
CA ASN A 125 6.53 15.78 -18.92
C ASN A 125 6.27 16.34 -17.50
N ASP A 126 5.20 15.93 -16.83
CA ASP A 126 4.93 16.36 -15.46
C ASP A 126 5.92 15.69 -14.48
N PRO A 127 6.49 16.40 -13.50
CA PRO A 127 7.40 15.86 -12.50
C PRO A 127 6.77 14.77 -11.61
N LEU A 128 5.45 14.65 -11.58
CA LEU A 128 4.74 13.59 -10.83
C LEU A 128 5.11 12.22 -11.37
N ARG A 129 5.99 11.53 -10.64
CA ARG A 129 6.55 10.23 -11.00
C ARG A 129 5.92 9.07 -10.23
N PHE A 130 5.50 9.31 -8.99
CA PHE A 130 5.00 8.29 -8.09
C PHE A 130 3.54 8.51 -7.74
N PHE A 131 2.70 7.56 -8.14
CA PHE A 131 1.30 7.48 -7.73
C PHE A 131 1.19 6.49 -6.57
N VAL A 132 0.92 6.97 -5.36
CA VAL A 132 0.78 6.13 -4.17
C VAL A 132 -0.69 6.03 -3.79
N GLY A 133 -1.28 4.83 -3.86
CA GLY A 133 -2.72 4.71 -3.68
C GLY A 133 -3.19 3.47 -2.94
N GLN A 134 -4.46 3.50 -2.56
CA GLN A 134 -5.19 2.34 -2.06
C GLN A 134 -5.87 1.62 -3.23
N PRO A 135 -5.69 0.28 -3.39
CA PRO A 135 -6.39 -0.47 -4.44
C PRO A 135 -7.92 -0.34 -4.37
N SER A 136 -8.50 -0.25 -3.17
CA SER A 136 -9.94 -0.08 -2.97
C SER A 136 -10.48 1.26 -3.47
N THR A 137 -9.66 2.32 -3.46
CA THR A 137 -10.06 3.67 -3.93
C THR A 137 -9.62 3.90 -5.38
N GLY A 138 -8.38 3.56 -5.71
CA GLY A 138 -7.79 3.75 -7.05
C GLY A 138 -8.15 2.66 -8.04
N GLY A 139 -8.73 1.53 -7.58
CA GLY A 139 -9.14 0.41 -8.42
C GLY A 139 -10.34 0.69 -9.32
N TYR A 140 -11.06 1.81 -9.17
CA TYR A 140 -12.25 2.12 -9.96
C TYR A 140 -12.04 3.34 -10.87
N GLY A 141 -12.25 3.13 -12.17
CA GLY A 141 -12.51 4.21 -13.15
C GLY A 141 -11.31 5.06 -13.59
N ILE A 142 -10.13 4.95 -13.01
CA ILE A 142 -8.96 5.73 -13.41
C ILE A 142 -8.09 4.99 -14.42
N THR A 143 -7.33 5.74 -15.20
CA THR A 143 -6.38 5.22 -16.20
C THR A 143 -4.98 5.73 -15.85
N LEU A 144 -4.01 4.83 -15.72
CA LEU A 144 -2.63 5.13 -15.31
C LEU A 144 -1.62 4.46 -16.26
N THR A 145 -1.88 4.53 -17.57
CA THR A 145 -1.09 3.87 -18.62
C THR A 145 0.29 4.49 -18.84
N GLU A 146 0.58 5.64 -18.25
CA GLU A 146 1.94 6.21 -18.29
C GLU A 146 2.91 5.47 -17.35
N ALA A 147 2.39 4.65 -16.43
CA ALA A 147 3.22 3.82 -15.57
C ALA A 147 3.92 2.69 -16.34
N SER A 148 5.20 2.50 -16.05
CA SER A 148 6.01 1.35 -16.49
C SER A 148 6.24 0.32 -15.36
N THR A 149 5.92 0.66 -14.13
CA THR A 149 6.12 -0.21 -12.96
C THR A 149 4.94 -0.13 -12.01
N VAL A 150 4.51 -1.29 -11.52
CA VAL A 150 3.45 -1.41 -10.51
C VAL A 150 4.01 -2.17 -9.31
N ILE A 151 4.07 -1.50 -8.16
CA ILE A 151 4.62 -2.05 -6.93
C ILE A 151 3.49 -2.26 -5.93
N TYR A 152 3.36 -3.46 -5.40
CA TYR A 152 2.46 -3.75 -4.28
C TYR A 152 3.25 -3.74 -2.98
N TYR A 153 3.24 -2.60 -2.31
CA TYR A 153 3.86 -2.45 -0.99
C TYR A 153 3.13 -3.30 0.05
N SER A 154 1.81 -3.35 -0.02
CA SER A 154 0.99 -4.30 0.74
C SER A 154 -0.24 -4.72 -0.08
N ASN A 155 -0.67 -5.97 0.07
CA ASN A 155 -1.86 -6.51 -0.58
C ASN A 155 -3.00 -6.67 0.42
N SER A 156 -4.21 -6.36 0.00
CA SER A 156 -5.41 -6.78 0.73
C SER A 156 -5.74 -8.24 0.41
N TYR A 157 -6.63 -8.84 1.20
CA TYR A 157 -7.17 -10.18 0.92
C TYR A 157 -8.28 -10.18 -0.15
N ASN A 158 -8.60 -9.02 -0.72
CA ASN A 158 -9.61 -8.87 -1.77
C ASN A 158 -8.96 -9.01 -3.15
N LEU A 159 -9.22 -10.17 -3.81
CA LEU A 159 -8.69 -10.46 -5.14
C LEU A 159 -9.22 -9.48 -6.20
N GLU A 160 -10.47 -9.04 -6.08
CA GLU A 160 -11.06 -8.09 -7.03
C GLU A 160 -10.29 -6.75 -7.03
N HIS A 161 -9.97 -6.22 -5.85
CA HIS A 161 -9.14 -5.01 -5.72
C HIS A 161 -7.77 -5.20 -6.38
N ARG A 162 -7.18 -6.39 -6.25
CA ARG A 162 -5.89 -6.71 -6.88
C ARG A 162 -6.00 -6.67 -8.41
N ILE A 163 -6.92 -7.42 -8.99
CA ILE A 163 -7.13 -7.48 -10.44
C ILE A 163 -7.46 -6.10 -11.00
N GLN A 164 -8.40 -5.38 -10.38
CA GLN A 164 -8.78 -4.04 -10.83
C GLN A 164 -7.64 -3.03 -10.77
N SER A 165 -6.75 -3.13 -9.77
CA SER A 165 -5.60 -2.24 -9.66
C SER A 165 -4.50 -2.55 -10.69
N GLU A 166 -4.35 -3.80 -11.10
CA GLU A 166 -3.46 -4.20 -12.21
C GLU A 166 -3.96 -3.62 -13.54
N ASP A 167 -5.27 -3.66 -13.78
CA ASP A 167 -5.91 -3.13 -14.99
C ASP A 167 -5.77 -1.59 -15.13
N ARG A 168 -5.28 -0.88 -14.12
CA ARG A 168 -5.02 0.59 -14.25
C ARG A 168 -3.82 0.89 -15.13
N ALA A 169 -2.78 0.08 -15.05
CA ALA A 169 -1.59 0.18 -15.89
C ALA A 169 -1.74 -0.65 -17.18
N HIS A 170 -2.31 -1.86 -17.08
CA HIS A 170 -2.59 -2.75 -18.21
C HIS A 170 -3.96 -2.44 -18.85
N ARG A 171 -4.03 -1.36 -19.63
CA ARG A 171 -5.26 -0.91 -20.27
C ARG A 171 -5.03 -0.54 -21.74
N ILE A 172 -6.13 -0.45 -22.50
CA ILE A 172 -6.09 0.09 -23.87
C ILE A 172 -5.41 1.47 -23.85
N GLY A 173 -4.37 1.63 -24.67
CA GLY A 173 -3.52 2.83 -24.71
C GLY A 173 -2.16 2.65 -24.04
N GLN A 174 -1.89 1.51 -23.38
CA GLN A 174 -0.55 1.19 -22.87
C GLN A 174 0.39 0.85 -24.04
N THR A 175 1.48 1.60 -24.14
CA THR A 175 2.51 1.43 -25.19
C THR A 175 3.83 0.92 -24.63
N LYS A 176 3.96 0.83 -23.30
CA LYS A 176 5.17 0.42 -22.59
C LYS A 176 5.01 -0.99 -22.03
N SER A 177 6.12 -1.70 -21.87
CA SER A 177 6.14 -2.89 -21.02
C SER A 177 5.93 -2.47 -19.56
N VAL A 178 5.02 -3.15 -18.87
CA VAL A 178 4.75 -2.90 -17.45
C VAL A 178 5.28 -4.09 -16.63
N THR A 179 6.09 -3.78 -15.64
CA THR A 179 6.67 -4.74 -14.70
C THR A 179 5.95 -4.65 -13.36
#